data_974a7289690c7a8da5988d005471274c
#
_entry.id   974a7289690c7a8da5988d005471274c
#
_cell.length_a   1.000
_cell.length_b   1.000
_cell.length_c   1.000
_cell.angle_alpha   90.00
_cell.angle_beta   90.00
_cell.angle_gamma   90.00
#
_symmetry.space_group_name_H-M   'P 1'
#
loop_
_entity.id
_entity.type
_entity.pdbx_description
1 polymer ?
#
loop_
_entity_poly.entity_id
_entity_poly.type
_entity_poly.pdbx_seq_one_letter_code
_entity_poly.pdbx_strand_id
1 'polypeptide(L)'
;MSEFSTPLMRQYSAIKERHPNALLLFRLGDFYELFFEDAVVASKELQITLTSRNKEKGVAIPMCGVPYHAAEGYIAKLIRRGNVGVAFEIGRAHV
;
A
#
# COMPACT_ATOMS: atom_id res chain seq x y z
N MET A 1 13.59 12.71 -11.78
CA MET A 1 14.32 11.58 -11.29
C MET A 1 13.46 10.72 -10.38
N SER A 2 13.60 9.45 -10.51
CA SER A 2 12.75 8.55 -9.75
C SER A 2 13.36 8.22 -8.40
N GLU A 3 12.54 8.28 -7.38
CA GLU A 3 12.94 7.81 -6.07
C GLU A 3 12.74 6.31 -5.94
N PHE A 4 12.16 5.70 -6.95
CA PHE A 4 11.75 4.31 -6.90
C PHE A 4 12.58 3.53 -7.89
N SER A 5 13.64 2.92 -7.38
CA SER A 5 14.55 2.22 -8.27
C SER A 5 14.19 0.77 -8.48
N THR A 6 13.34 0.19 -7.65
CA THR A 6 12.94 -1.19 -7.85
C THR A 6 11.75 -1.27 -8.79
N PRO A 7 11.64 -2.36 -9.56
CA PRO A 7 10.48 -2.54 -10.43
C PRO A 7 9.16 -2.46 -9.68
N LEU A 8 9.11 -3.02 -8.46
CA LEU A 8 7.89 -2.99 -7.68
C LEU A 8 7.49 -1.56 -7.35
N MET A 9 8.44 -0.76 -6.93
CA MET A 9 8.14 0.61 -6.55
C MET A 9 7.74 1.44 -7.75
N ARG A 10 8.32 1.15 -8.91
CA ARG A 10 7.91 1.85 -10.12
C ARG A 10 6.49 1.48 -10.52
N GLN A 11 6.12 0.20 -10.35
CA GLN A 11 4.74 -0.20 -10.59
C GLN A 11 3.79 0.53 -9.66
N TYR A 12 4.15 0.56 -8.38
CA TYR A 12 3.31 1.21 -7.38
C TYR A 12 3.13 2.68 -7.72
N SER A 13 4.22 3.35 -8.03
CA SER A 13 4.17 4.78 -8.31
C SER A 13 3.28 5.09 -9.52
N ALA A 14 3.42 4.31 -10.57
CA ALA A 14 2.64 4.52 -11.78
C ALA A 14 1.15 4.32 -11.51
N ILE A 15 0.81 3.31 -10.72
CA ILE A 15 -0.60 3.05 -10.42
C ILE A 15 -1.15 4.10 -9.48
N LYS A 16 -0.35 4.50 -8.50
CA LYS A 16 -0.80 5.50 -7.54
C LYS A 16 -1.10 6.82 -8.22
N GLU A 17 -0.38 7.14 -9.27
CA GLU A 17 -0.66 8.37 -10.02
C GLU A 17 -2.07 8.38 -10.62
N ARG A 18 -2.60 7.20 -10.90
CA ARG A 18 -3.95 7.12 -11.45
C ARG A 18 -5.03 7.16 -10.38
N HIS A 19 -4.62 6.98 -9.12
CA HIS A 19 -5.56 6.97 -8.01
C HIS A 19 -5.02 7.80 -6.85
N PRO A 20 -4.72 9.06 -7.11
CA PRO A 20 -4.00 9.85 -6.10
C PRO A 20 -4.78 10.09 -4.82
N ASN A 21 -6.10 10.01 -4.88
CA ASN A 21 -6.93 10.31 -3.72
C ASN A 21 -7.49 9.06 -3.07
N ALA A 22 -7.05 7.90 -3.50
CA ALA A 22 -7.53 6.63 -2.95
C ALA A 22 -6.41 5.93 -2.22
N LEU A 23 -6.76 5.15 -1.21
CA LEU A 23 -5.80 4.27 -0.58
C LEU A 23 -5.58 3.09 -1.51
N LEU A 24 -4.34 2.87 -1.88
CA LEU A 24 -4.03 1.83 -2.85
C LEU A 24 -3.58 0.56 -2.12
N LEU A 25 -4.39 -0.48 -2.26
CA LEU A 25 -4.06 -1.80 -1.73
C LEU A 25 -3.46 -2.61 -2.85
N PHE A 26 -2.21 -2.96 -2.70
CA PHE A 26 -1.41 -3.60 -3.73
C PHE A 26 -1.24 -5.07 -3.37
N ARG A 27 -1.84 -5.96 -4.15
CA ARG A 27 -1.79 -7.39 -3.84
C ARG A 27 -0.42 -7.94 -4.18
N LEU A 28 0.24 -8.45 -3.16
CA LEU A 28 1.55 -9.08 -3.32
C LEU A 28 1.49 -10.40 -2.57
N GLY A 29 1.44 -11.50 -3.31
CA GLY A 29 1.30 -12.80 -2.70
C GLY A 29 0.01 -12.91 -1.92
N ASP A 30 0.11 -13.24 -0.65
CA ASP A 30 -1.06 -13.46 0.20
C ASP A 30 -1.49 -12.24 0.97
N PHE A 31 -0.89 -11.09 0.66
CA PHE A 31 -1.19 -9.86 1.38
C PHE A 31 -1.61 -8.76 0.45
N TYR A 32 -2.43 -7.86 0.96
CA TYR A 32 -2.56 -6.53 0.40
C TYR A 32 -1.65 -5.62 1.18
N GLU A 33 -0.80 -4.89 0.49
CA GLU A 33 0.16 -4.00 1.12
C GLU A 33 -0.08 -2.57 0.71
N LEU A 34 0.17 -1.67 1.63
CA LEU A 34 0.08 -0.25 1.37
C LEU A 34 1.44 0.36 1.66
N PHE A 35 1.75 1.43 0.96
CA PHE A 35 3.07 2.04 1.04
C PHE A 35 2.96 3.53 1.26
N PHE A 36 4.04 4.10 1.76
CA PHE A 36 4.19 5.55 1.91
C PHE A 36 3.06 6.13 2.74
N GLU A 37 2.50 7.24 2.28
CA GLU A 37 1.47 7.92 3.05
C GLU A 37 0.24 7.04 3.26
N ASP A 38 -0.11 6.24 2.27
CA ASP A 38 -1.24 5.34 2.41
C ASP A 38 -1.03 4.37 3.57
N ALA A 39 0.21 3.91 3.74
CA ALA A 39 0.52 3.00 4.84
C ALA A 39 0.38 3.70 6.18
N VAL A 40 0.82 4.95 6.25
CA VAL A 40 0.71 5.71 7.49
C VAL A 40 -0.76 5.88 7.87
N VAL A 41 -1.58 6.27 6.91
CA VAL A 41 -3.00 6.48 7.16
C VAL A 41 -3.67 5.17 7.55
N ALA A 42 -3.45 4.12 6.77
CA ALA A 42 -4.13 2.86 7.00
C ALA A 42 -3.72 2.21 8.32
N SER A 43 -2.45 2.27 8.66
CA SER A 43 -2.02 1.65 9.90
C SER A 43 -2.68 2.30 11.10
N LYS A 44 -2.87 3.61 11.02
CA LYS A 44 -3.53 4.33 12.10
C LYS A 44 -5.02 3.98 12.16
N GLU A 45 -5.68 4.02 11.01
CA GLU A 45 -7.12 3.76 10.99
C GLU A 45 -7.45 2.32 11.35
N LEU A 46 -6.62 1.40 10.96
CA LEU A 46 -6.87 -0.01 11.18
C LEU A 46 -6.20 -0.53 12.45
N GLN A 47 -5.35 0.29 13.05
CA GLN A 47 -4.60 -0.09 14.24
C GLN A 47 -3.75 -1.33 13.98
N ILE A 48 -3.09 -1.34 12.85
CA ILE A 48 -2.16 -2.39 12.52
C ILE A 48 -0.74 -1.81 12.47
N THR A 49 0.23 -2.70 12.52
CA THR A 49 1.61 -2.27 12.64
C THR A 49 2.09 -1.57 11.38
N LEU A 50 2.67 -0.39 11.56
CA LEU A 50 3.38 0.28 10.50
C LEU A 50 4.82 -0.19 10.56
N THR A 51 5.29 -0.73 9.46
CA THR A 51 6.66 -1.22 9.39
C THR A 51 7.35 -0.55 8.22
N SER A 52 8.49 -1.05 7.83
CA SER A 52 9.18 -0.48 6.69
C SER A 52 9.72 -1.59 5.82
N ARG A 53 9.74 -1.31 4.54
CA ARG A 53 10.32 -2.20 3.57
C ARG A 53 11.81 -1.87 3.45
N ASN A 54 12.52 -2.72 2.75
CA ASN A 54 13.94 -2.53 2.52
C ASN A 54 14.23 -1.10 2.12
N LYS A 55 15.35 -0.63 2.59
CA LYS A 55 15.75 0.72 2.26
C LYS A 55 16.12 0.83 0.80
N GLU A 56 15.61 1.86 0.21
CA GLU A 56 15.93 2.20 -1.14
C GLU A 56 16.89 3.37 -1.05
N LYS A 57 18.16 3.12 -1.34
CA LYS A 57 19.18 4.16 -1.23
C LYS A 57 19.23 4.76 0.17
N GLY A 58 19.10 3.87 1.15
CA GLY A 58 19.20 4.31 2.52
C GLY A 58 17.93 4.84 3.13
N VAL A 59 16.86 4.89 2.36
CA VAL A 59 15.59 5.43 2.85
C VAL A 59 14.61 4.29 3.10
N ALA A 60 14.09 4.23 4.32
CA ALA A 60 13.09 3.22 4.65
C ALA A 60 11.75 3.63 4.05
N ILE A 61 11.06 2.65 3.50
CA ILE A 61 9.76 2.88 2.88
C ILE A 61 8.69 2.41 3.84
N PRO A 62 7.84 3.31 4.35
CA PRO A 62 6.77 2.88 5.25
C PRO A 62 5.82 1.91 4.55
N MET A 63 5.41 0.88 5.28
CA MET A 63 4.45 -0.06 4.72
C MET A 63 3.64 -0.70 5.81
N CYS A 64 2.47 -1.18 5.45
CA CYS A 64 1.68 -2.04 6.29
C CYS A 64 0.92 -3.00 5.39
N GLY A 65 0.40 -4.07 5.97
CA GLY A 65 -0.26 -5.06 5.16
C GLY A 65 -1.31 -5.82 5.92
N VAL A 66 -2.25 -6.38 5.18
CA VAL A 66 -3.29 -7.23 5.74
C VAL A 66 -3.37 -8.49 4.91
N PRO A 67 -3.66 -9.64 5.52
CA PRO A 67 -3.81 -10.87 4.76
C PRO A 67 -4.95 -10.71 3.76
N TYR A 68 -4.74 -11.21 2.56
CA TYR A 68 -5.72 -10.95 1.52
C TYR A 68 -7.08 -11.60 1.83
N HIS A 69 -7.08 -12.74 2.50
CA HIS A 69 -8.36 -13.38 2.79
C HIS A 69 -9.11 -12.72 3.95
N ALA A 70 -8.46 -11.82 4.66
CA ALA A 70 -9.12 -11.07 5.74
C ALA A 70 -9.34 -9.62 5.33
N ALA A 71 -9.03 -9.28 4.10
CA ALA A 71 -9.01 -7.88 3.69
C ALA A 71 -10.39 -7.23 3.71
N GLU A 72 -11.42 -8.02 3.45
CA GLU A 72 -12.76 -7.45 3.32
C GLU A 72 -13.17 -6.64 4.54
N GLY A 73 -12.93 -7.19 5.72
CA GLY A 73 -13.27 -6.49 6.95
C GLY A 73 -12.45 -5.23 7.14
N TYR A 74 -11.17 -5.30 6.82
CA TYR A 74 -10.31 -4.13 6.93
C TYR A 74 -10.73 -3.04 5.94
N ILE A 75 -11.06 -3.45 4.73
CA ILE A 75 -11.47 -2.50 3.69
C ILE A 75 -12.75 -1.78 4.09
N ALA A 76 -13.72 -2.53 4.61
CA ALA A 76 -14.96 -1.93 5.06
C ALA A 76 -14.68 -0.89 6.15
N LYS A 77 -13.74 -1.19 7.03
CA LYS A 77 -13.38 -0.27 8.09
C LYS A 77 -12.74 1.00 7.54
N LEU A 78 -11.85 0.84 6.57
CA LEU A 78 -11.22 2.00 5.95
C LEU A 78 -12.24 2.91 5.28
N ILE A 79 -13.17 2.33 4.56
CA ILE A 79 -14.18 3.10 3.86
C ILE A 79 -15.06 3.86 4.84
N ARG A 80 -15.47 3.18 5.90
CA ARG A 80 -16.34 3.81 6.89
C ARG A 80 -15.66 4.96 7.62
N ARG A 81 -14.38 4.79 7.93
CA ARG A 81 -13.69 5.77 8.77
C ARG A 81 -12.98 6.85 7.98
N GLY A 82 -12.43 6.47 6.85
CA GLY A 82 -11.55 7.36 6.13
C GLY A 82 -12.23 8.31 5.20
N ASN A 83 -13.44 7.99 4.81
CA ASN A 83 -14.14 8.84 3.87
C ASN A 83 -13.37 8.99 2.57
N VAL A 84 -12.64 7.95 2.19
CA VAL A 84 -11.81 7.96 1.01
C VAL A 84 -12.10 6.71 0.21
N GLY A 85 -11.75 6.77 -1.06
CA GLY A 85 -11.86 5.61 -1.92
C GLY A 85 -10.74 4.63 -1.67
N VAL A 86 -10.94 3.43 -2.15
CA VAL A 86 -9.96 2.37 -2.03
C VAL A 86 -9.76 1.78 -3.42
N ALA A 87 -8.52 1.64 -3.82
CA ALA A 87 -8.19 1.06 -5.11
C ALA A 87 -7.40 -0.22 -4.88
N PHE A 88 -7.61 -1.18 -5.77
CA PHE A 88 -6.94 -2.47 -5.69
C PHE A 88 -6.15 -2.72 -6.95
N GLU A 89 -4.96 -3.24 -6.79
CA GLU A 89 -4.15 -3.65 -7.92
C GLU A 89 -3.38 -4.89 -7.56
N ILE A 90 -3.03 -5.66 -8.56
CA ILE A 90 -2.23 -6.85 -8.35
C ILE A 90 -0.81 -6.54 -8.74
N GLY A 91 0.08 -6.66 -7.77
CA GLY A 91 1.48 -6.41 -8.03
C GLY A 91 2.12 -7.58 -8.73
N ARG A 92 3.13 -7.31 -9.52
CA ARG A 92 3.91 -8.33 -10.15
C ARG A 92 5.26 -8.35 -9.48
N ALA A 93 5.55 -9.47 -8.85
CA ALA A 93 6.72 -9.56 -8.00
C ALA A 93 8.01 -9.39 -8.79
N HIS A 94 7.91 -9.62 -10.08
CA HIS A 94 9.10 -9.54 -10.91
C HIS A 94 8.67 -9.27 -12.32
N VAL A 95 9.61 -9.13 -13.12
CA VAL A 95 9.31 -9.01 -14.54
C VAL A 95 10.54 -9.30 -15.36
#